data_94e37b1c5fc7dd7aa7c5cb38f6cc4317
#
_entry.id   94e37b1c5fc7dd7aa7c5cb38f6cc4317
#
_cell.length_a   1.000
_cell.length_b   1.000
_cell.length_c   1.000
_cell.angle_alpha   90.00
_cell.angle_beta   90.00
_cell.angle_gamma   90.00
#
_symmetry.space_group_name_H-M   'P 1'
#
loop_
_entity.id
_entity.type
_entity.pdbx_description
1 polymer ?
#
loop_
_entity_poly.entity_id
_entity_poly.type
_entity_poly.pdbx_seq_one_letter_code
_entity_poly.pdbx_strand_id
1 'polypeptide(L)' 'MSDTVYQAPRISPEQYEKYRGRHVALYEGEIIADGNNSVEALEKALRIHPELKPEQVAFFYIQLTDVLIL' A
#
# COMPACT_ATOMS: atom_id res chain seq x y z
N MET A 1 -6.38 19.19 17.56
CA MET A 1 -6.35 18.94 17.14
C MET A 1 -6.42 18.22 16.61
N SER A 2 -6.44 17.97 16.10
CA SER A 2 -6.57 17.42 15.48
C SER A 2 -6.18 16.67 15.21
N ASP A 3 -6.28 16.26 15.05
CA ASP A 3 -5.87 15.54 14.80
C ASP A 3 -6.01 14.51 14.13
N THR A 4 -6.74 14.46 13.48
CA THR A 4 -6.90 13.66 12.68
C THR A 4 -6.04 13.51 11.82
N VAL A 5 -5.47 12.59 11.63
CA VAL A 5 -4.56 12.58 10.87
C VAL A 5 -4.74 11.74 9.78
N TYR A 6 -5.00 12.12 8.68
CA TYR A 6 -5.01 11.36 7.50
C TYR A 6 -3.59 11.35 6.98
N GLN A 7 -3.02 10.17 6.94
CA GLN A 7 -1.68 10.08 6.41
C GLN A 7 -1.75 9.52 5.02
N ALA A 8 -1.42 10.32 4.04
CA ALA A 8 -1.35 9.85 2.68
C ALA A 8 -0.17 8.89 2.53
N PRO A 9 -0.29 7.89 1.67
CA PRO A 9 0.83 6.99 1.42
C PRO A 9 2.02 7.75 0.85
N ARG A 10 3.20 7.36 1.27
CA ARG A 10 4.43 7.95 0.75
C ARG A 10 4.94 7.09 -0.37
N ILE A 11 4.40 7.27 -1.53
CA ILE A 11 4.73 6.46 -2.68
C ILE A 11 5.40 7.35 -3.71
N SER A 12 6.66 7.05 -4.00
CA SER A 12 7.41 7.82 -4.97
C SER A 12 6.97 7.47 -6.37
N PRO A 13 7.27 8.33 -7.35
CA PRO A 13 6.95 7.99 -8.74
C PRO A 13 7.58 6.68 -9.20
N GLU A 14 8.76 6.37 -8.70
CA GLU A 14 9.41 5.10 -9.06
C GLU A 14 8.62 3.92 -8.52
N GLN A 15 8.08 4.05 -7.32
CA GLN A 15 7.29 2.98 -6.75
C GLN A 15 5.96 2.84 -7.49
N TYR A 16 5.39 3.95 -7.93
CA TYR A 16 4.19 3.87 -8.75
C TYR A 16 4.45 3.05 -10.00
N GLU A 17 5.59 3.27 -10.64
CA GLU A 17 5.92 2.50 -11.82
C GLU A 17 6.11 1.04 -11.48
N LYS A 18 6.81 0.77 -10.40
CA LYS A 18 7.16 -0.59 -10.03
C LYS A 18 5.93 -1.41 -9.68
N TYR A 19 4.96 -0.80 -9.04
CA TYR A 19 3.81 -1.54 -8.51
C TYR A 19 2.53 -1.29 -9.28
N ARG A 20 2.64 -0.80 -10.49
CA ARG A 20 1.43 -0.53 -11.27
C ARG A 20 0.61 -1.78 -11.44
N GLY A 21 -0.70 -1.64 -11.21
CA GLY A 21 -1.61 -2.75 -11.33
C GLY A 21 -1.58 -3.71 -10.18
N ARG A 22 -0.91 -3.35 -9.09
CA ARG A 22 -0.78 -4.25 -7.95
C ARG A 22 -1.41 -3.62 -6.71
N HIS A 23 -1.81 -4.49 -5.82
CA HIS A 23 -2.24 -4.06 -4.49
C HIS A 23 -1.02 -4.02 -3.59
N VAL A 24 -0.91 -2.98 -2.79
CA VAL A 24 0.22 -2.87 -1.87
C VAL A 24 -0.29 -2.79 -0.45
N ALA A 25 0.48 -3.33 0.45
CA ALA A 25 0.22 -3.24 1.88
C ALA A 25 1.12 -2.14 2.44
N LEU A 26 0.53 -1.28 3.23
CA LEU A 26 1.23 -0.13 3.77
C LEU A 26 1.26 -0.20 5.28
N TYR A 27 2.37 0.21 5.84
CA TYR A 27 2.50 0.40 7.27
C TYR A 27 3.14 1.75 7.49
N GLU A 28 2.42 2.62 8.19
CA GLU A 28 2.86 3.98 8.44
C GLU A 28 3.22 4.71 7.16
N GLY A 29 2.42 4.47 6.12
CA GLY A 29 2.57 5.18 4.87
C GLY A 29 3.59 4.60 3.90
N GLU A 30 4.25 3.52 4.28
CA GLU A 30 5.28 2.94 3.42
C GLU A 30 4.86 1.57 2.95
N ILE A 31 5.23 1.24 1.72
CA ILE A 31 4.92 -0.04 1.13
C ILE A 31 5.80 -1.11 1.77
N ILE A 32 5.16 -2.11 2.36
CA ILE A 32 5.90 -3.21 2.96
C ILE A 32 5.69 -4.52 2.23
N ALA A 33 4.70 -4.60 1.36
CA ALA A 33 4.47 -5.80 0.56
C ALA A 33 3.51 -5.48 -0.56
N ASP A 34 3.39 -6.37 -1.52
CA ASP A 34 2.47 -6.21 -2.63
C ASP A 34 1.92 -7.55 -3.02
N GLY A 35 0.86 -7.54 -3.81
CA GLY A 35 0.25 -8.77 -4.28
C GLY A 35 -0.75 -8.49 -5.39
N ASN A 36 -1.33 -9.55 -5.92
CA ASN A 36 -2.33 -9.42 -6.97
C ASN A 36 -3.67 -8.96 -6.42
N ASN A 37 -3.85 -9.09 -5.13
CA ASN A 37 -5.04 -8.59 -4.46
C ASN A 37 -4.64 -8.26 -3.02
N SER A 38 -5.59 -7.69 -2.28
CA SER A 38 -5.27 -7.25 -0.93
C SER A 38 -4.97 -8.41 0.02
N VAL A 39 -5.60 -9.55 -0.20
CA VAL A 39 -5.34 -10.71 0.66
C VAL A 39 -3.90 -11.17 0.49
N GLU A 40 -3.45 -11.25 -0.76
CA GLU A 40 -2.10 -11.67 -1.04
C GLU A 40 -1.09 -10.68 -0.46
N ALA A 41 -1.37 -9.39 -0.63
CA ALA A 41 -0.49 -8.38 -0.08
C ALA A 41 -0.42 -8.49 1.44
N LEU A 42 -1.56 -8.74 2.08
CA LEU A 42 -1.59 -8.88 3.53
C LEU A 42 -0.79 -10.10 3.98
N GLU A 43 -0.98 -11.21 3.30
CA GLU A 43 -0.26 -12.42 3.67
C GLU A 43 1.24 -12.21 3.58
N LYS A 44 1.68 -11.55 2.52
CA LYS A 44 3.10 -11.28 2.39
C LYS A 44 3.60 -10.33 3.46
N ALA A 45 2.80 -9.30 3.75
CA ALA A 45 3.19 -8.33 4.76
C ALA A 45 3.37 -8.99 6.10
N LEU A 46 2.44 -9.88 6.49
CA LEU A 46 2.52 -10.53 7.79
C LEU A 46 3.61 -11.59 7.84
N ARG A 47 3.97 -12.13 6.67
CA ARG A 47 5.07 -13.07 6.62
C ARG A 47 6.40 -12.37 6.83
N ILE A 48 6.55 -11.19 6.22
CA ILE A 48 7.77 -10.42 6.36
C ILE A 48 7.85 -9.74 7.71
N HIS A 49 6.70 -9.30 8.21
CA HIS A 49 6.63 -8.59 9.48
C HIS A 49 5.65 -9.29 10.41
N PRO A 50 6.03 -10.43 10.97
CA PRO A 50 5.10 -11.20 11.80
C PRO A 50 4.67 -10.47 13.07
N GLU A 51 5.38 -9.43 13.45
CA GLU A 51 5.02 -8.66 14.63
C GLU A 51 3.81 -7.76 14.38
N LEU A 52 3.43 -7.54 13.12
CA LEU A 52 2.32 -6.67 12.81
C LEU A 52 1.00 -7.42 12.87
N LYS A 53 -0.05 -6.70 13.18
CA LYS A 53 -1.40 -7.23 13.15
C LYS A 53 -2.12 -6.72 11.91
N PRO A 54 -3.09 -7.50 11.40
CA PRO A 54 -3.78 -7.07 10.17
C PRO A 54 -4.39 -5.68 10.28
N GLU A 55 -4.88 -5.28 11.44
CA GLU A 55 -5.51 -3.99 11.56
C GLU A 55 -4.51 -2.84 11.52
N GLN A 56 -3.22 -3.13 11.58
CA GLN A 56 -2.19 -2.11 11.47
C GLN A 56 -1.77 -1.86 10.04
N VAL A 57 -2.25 -2.69 9.12
CA VAL A 57 -1.83 -2.62 7.73
C VAL A 57 -2.94 -1.99 6.91
N ALA A 58 -2.57 -0.99 6.10
CA ALA A 58 -3.50 -0.38 5.17
C ALA A 58 -3.25 -0.93 3.78
N PHE A 59 -4.20 -0.74 2.89
CA PHE A 59 -4.08 -1.25 1.53
C PHE A 59 -4.32 -0.13 0.54
N PHE A 60 -3.64 -0.23 -0.57
CA PHE A 60 -3.76 0.76 -1.61
C PHE A 60 -3.57 0.07 -2.96
N TYR A 61 -4.41 0.40 -3.92
CA TYR A 61 -4.29 -0.18 -5.24
C TYR A 61 -3.58 0.83 -6.14
N ILE A 62 -2.50 0.42 -6.75
CA ILE A 62 -1.76 1.27 -7.67
C ILE A 62 -2.38 1.08 -9.04
N GLN A 63 -3.03 2.09 -9.54
CA GLN A 63 -3.77 1.98 -10.77
C GLN A 63 -2.88 1.69 -11.95
N LEU A 64 -3.42 0.87 -12.83
CA LEU A 64 -2.68 0.48 -14.00
C LEU A 64 -2.44 1.66 -14.92
N THR A 65 -3.44 2.53 -15.06
CA THR A 65 -3.30 3.67 -15.93
C THR A 65 -3.42 4.91 -15.10
N ASP A 66 -2.61 5.85 -15.45
CA ASP A 66 -2.66 7.04 -14.71
C ASP A 66 -3.28 8.11 -15.45
N VAL A 67 -3.92 7.95 -16.34
CA VAL A 67 -4.49 8.91 -17.01
C VAL A 67 -5.46 9.54 -16.77
N LEU A 68 -5.77 10.03 -16.75
CA LEU A 68 -6.63 10.57 -16.58
C LEU A 68 -7.03 11.46 -17.20
N ILE A 69 -7.03 11.75 -17.60
CA ILE A 69 -7.34 12.52 -18.17
C ILE A 69 -8.04 13.08 -18.54
N LEU A 70 -8.24 13.49 -18.56
CA LEU A 70 -8.86 14.07 -19.00
C LEU A 70 -9.10 14.43 -19.35
#